data_732c08e9cdf42ebb7adacdf008938ebb
#
_entry.id   732c08e9cdf42ebb7adacdf008938ebb
#
_cell.length_a   1.000
_cell.length_b   1.000
_cell.length_c   1.000
_cell.angle_alpha   90.00
_cell.angle_beta   90.00
_cell.angle_gamma   90.00
#
_symmetry.space_group_name_H-M   'P 1'
#
loop_
_entity.id
_entity.type
_entity.pdbx_description
1 polymer ?
#
loop_
_entity_poly.entity_id
_entity_poly.type
_entity_poly.pdbx_seq_one_letter_code
_entity_poly.pdbx_strand_id
1 'polypeptide(L)'
;IPALTRTLSAGETITLSASEELKVLDAPGHTFAHLCFLTLQDGVPQAVFTGDTLFNAGVGNCHNGGSPDALYETIAEQFHTLPDGVLVYPGHDYLANNLAFTLSLEPSNEAAKSWLVRVEGVDPGKTPVVTSIGDERTFNAFFRLDSGEIQASLDLMEASDREVFLALRAKRNHW
;
A
#
# COMPACT_ATOMS: atom_id res chain seq x y z
N ILE A 1 -7.88 -2.75 -26.82
CA ILE A 1 -8.01 -4.14 -26.32
C ILE A 1 -9.27 -4.72 -26.96
N PRO A 2 -9.21 -5.83 -27.74
CA PRO A 2 -10.37 -6.31 -28.51
C PRO A 2 -11.59 -6.73 -27.66
N ALA A 3 -11.39 -7.05 -26.37
CA ALA A 3 -12.46 -7.51 -25.47
C ALA A 3 -12.91 -6.44 -24.49
N LEU A 4 -12.47 -5.17 -24.64
CA LEU A 4 -12.88 -4.08 -23.75
C LEU A 4 -14.34 -3.74 -24.03
N THR A 5 -15.20 -3.91 -23.02
CA THR A 5 -16.63 -3.59 -23.12
C THR A 5 -17.00 -2.26 -22.45
N ARG A 6 -16.16 -1.80 -21.49
CA ARG A 6 -16.38 -0.56 -20.75
C ARG A 6 -15.04 -0.02 -20.23
N THR A 7 -14.88 1.28 -20.20
CA THR A 7 -13.85 2.00 -19.44
C THR A 7 -14.42 2.41 -18.09
N LEU A 8 -13.54 2.56 -17.10
CA LEU A 8 -13.89 3.03 -15.77
C LEU A 8 -13.17 4.34 -15.48
N SER A 9 -13.81 5.19 -14.70
CA SER A 9 -13.23 6.46 -14.22
C SER A 9 -13.23 6.50 -12.70
N ALA A 10 -12.32 7.27 -12.14
CA ALA A 10 -12.26 7.54 -10.70
C ALA A 10 -13.62 8.04 -10.18
N GLY A 11 -14.02 7.57 -9.01
CA GLY A 11 -15.29 7.91 -8.37
C GLY A 11 -16.50 7.10 -8.84
N GLU A 12 -16.37 6.30 -9.91
CA GLU A 12 -17.46 5.41 -10.31
C GLU A 12 -17.73 4.33 -9.27
N THR A 13 -18.99 3.90 -9.17
CA THR A 13 -19.39 2.73 -8.39
C THR A 13 -20.03 1.70 -9.32
N ILE A 14 -19.63 0.45 -9.17
CA ILE A 14 -20.18 -0.70 -9.89
C ILE A 14 -20.96 -1.55 -8.90
N THR A 15 -22.25 -1.69 -9.10
CA THR A 15 -23.07 -2.60 -8.30
C THR A 15 -22.79 -4.04 -8.73
N LEU A 16 -22.38 -4.89 -7.81
CA LEU A 16 -22.10 -6.30 -8.03
C LEU A 16 -23.29 -7.18 -7.64
N SER A 17 -23.99 -6.83 -6.54
CA SER A 17 -25.21 -7.49 -6.07
C SER A 17 -26.09 -6.49 -5.32
N ALA A 18 -27.14 -6.97 -4.66
CA ALA A 18 -28.04 -6.12 -3.86
C ALA A 18 -27.33 -5.44 -2.66
N SER A 19 -26.24 -6.01 -2.18
CA SER A 19 -25.50 -5.53 -1.00
C SER A 19 -24.01 -5.28 -1.27
N GLU A 20 -23.52 -5.57 -2.49
CA GLU A 20 -22.09 -5.49 -2.82
C GLU A 20 -21.84 -4.46 -3.91
N GLU A 21 -20.87 -3.62 -3.67
CA GLU A 21 -20.42 -2.57 -4.60
C GLU A 21 -18.89 -2.58 -4.75
N LEU A 22 -18.43 -2.13 -5.89
CA LEU A 22 -17.02 -1.87 -6.18
C LEU A 22 -16.87 -0.38 -6.50
N LYS A 23 -16.19 0.35 -5.62
CA LYS A 23 -15.86 1.76 -5.80
C LYS A 23 -14.52 1.91 -6.49
N VAL A 24 -14.46 2.71 -7.54
CA VAL A 24 -13.23 3.04 -8.26
C VAL A 24 -12.54 4.22 -7.57
N LEU A 25 -11.32 4.00 -7.09
CA LEU A 25 -10.49 5.02 -6.45
C LEU A 25 -9.47 5.55 -7.45
N ASP A 26 -9.30 6.88 -7.50
CA ASP A 26 -8.16 7.48 -8.18
C ASP A 26 -6.89 7.22 -7.37
N ALA A 27 -5.88 6.67 -8.00
CA ALA A 27 -4.67 6.25 -7.28
C ALA A 27 -3.39 6.64 -8.07
N PRO A 28 -3.21 7.92 -8.43
CA PRO A 28 -2.01 8.37 -9.12
C PRO A 28 -0.78 8.17 -8.24
N GLY A 29 0.36 7.88 -8.86
CA GLY A 29 1.63 7.77 -8.17
C GLY A 29 2.56 6.77 -8.80
N HIS A 30 2.25 5.47 -8.79
CA HIS A 30 2.98 4.47 -9.58
C HIS A 30 2.93 4.81 -11.07
N THR A 31 1.73 5.09 -11.56
CA THR A 31 1.47 5.79 -12.83
C THR A 31 0.39 6.83 -12.59
N PHE A 32 0.27 7.85 -13.47
CA PHE A 32 -0.78 8.88 -13.30
C PHE A 32 -2.21 8.38 -13.57
N ALA A 33 -2.37 7.31 -14.34
CA ALA A 33 -3.68 6.75 -14.70
C ALA A 33 -4.05 5.50 -13.86
N HIS A 34 -3.38 5.29 -12.72
CA HIS A 34 -3.61 4.11 -11.88
C HIS A 34 -4.95 4.23 -11.15
N LEU A 35 -5.73 3.14 -11.17
CA LEU A 35 -6.98 3.01 -10.43
C LEU A 35 -6.88 1.86 -9.44
N CYS A 36 -7.46 2.04 -8.26
CA CYS A 36 -7.66 0.99 -7.27
C CYS A 36 -9.15 0.71 -7.10
N PHE A 37 -9.49 -0.43 -6.49
CA PHE A 37 -10.88 -0.86 -6.37
C PHE A 37 -11.19 -1.25 -4.94
N LEU A 38 -12.13 -0.54 -4.30
CA LEU A 38 -12.60 -0.80 -2.95
C LEU A 38 -13.93 -1.55 -2.99
N THR A 39 -13.97 -2.74 -2.38
CA THR A 39 -15.23 -3.47 -2.22
C THR A 39 -15.97 -2.99 -0.98
N LEU A 40 -17.28 -2.87 -1.12
CA LEU A 40 -18.19 -2.49 -0.05
C LEU A 40 -19.25 -3.57 0.10
N GLN A 41 -19.54 -3.93 1.35
CA GLN A 41 -20.68 -4.79 1.72
C GLN A 41 -21.65 -3.95 2.56
N ASP A 42 -22.87 -3.73 2.09
CA ASP A 42 -23.86 -2.86 2.73
C ASP A 42 -23.30 -1.45 3.05
N GLY A 43 -22.49 -0.90 2.13
CA GLY A 43 -21.80 0.38 2.27
C GLY A 43 -20.56 0.37 3.17
N VAL A 44 -20.19 -0.77 3.77
CA VAL A 44 -19.03 -0.90 4.65
C VAL A 44 -17.81 -1.43 3.87
N PRO A 45 -16.64 -0.74 3.89
CA PRO A 45 -15.40 -1.20 3.26
C PRO A 45 -14.96 -2.58 3.76
N GLN A 46 -14.63 -3.49 2.83
CA GLN A 46 -14.19 -4.86 3.14
C GLN A 46 -12.78 -5.16 2.64
N ALA A 47 -12.48 -4.81 1.41
CA ALA A 47 -11.20 -5.11 0.79
C ALA A 47 -10.86 -4.07 -0.27
N VAL A 48 -9.56 -3.86 -0.51
CA VAL A 48 -9.07 -2.97 -1.56
C VAL A 48 -8.07 -3.70 -2.46
N PHE A 49 -8.31 -3.64 -3.76
CA PHE A 49 -7.37 -4.10 -4.80
C PHE A 49 -6.52 -2.91 -5.23
N THR A 50 -5.25 -2.96 -4.88
CA THR A 50 -4.37 -1.79 -4.93
C THR A 50 -3.40 -1.79 -6.11
N GLY A 51 -3.36 -2.90 -6.88
CA GLY A 51 -2.40 -3.02 -7.98
C GLY A 51 -0.97 -2.70 -7.52
N ASP A 52 -0.32 -1.79 -8.23
CA ASP A 52 1.05 -1.38 -7.93
C ASP A 52 1.15 -0.05 -7.16
N THR A 53 0.05 0.42 -6.56
CA THR A 53 0.06 1.61 -5.69
C THR A 53 0.49 1.26 -4.26
N LEU A 54 -0.20 0.32 -3.61
CA LEU A 54 0.11 -0.16 -2.26
C LEU A 54 0.41 -1.66 -2.33
N PHE A 55 1.58 -2.07 -1.87
CA PHE A 55 1.93 -3.47 -1.63
C PHE A 55 1.85 -3.78 -0.14
N ASN A 56 1.78 -5.08 0.20
CA ASN A 56 1.93 -5.49 1.59
C ASN A 56 3.31 -5.06 2.11
N ALA A 57 3.33 -4.32 3.21
CA ALA A 57 4.50 -3.70 3.85
C ALA A 57 5.27 -2.69 2.98
N GLY A 58 4.68 -2.15 1.90
CA GLY A 58 5.40 -1.23 1.02
C GLY A 58 4.50 -0.51 0.03
N VAL A 59 5.08 0.29 -0.85
CA VAL A 59 4.39 1.00 -1.92
C VAL A 59 5.13 0.85 -3.26
N GLY A 60 4.43 1.10 -4.36
CA GLY A 60 4.97 1.02 -5.71
C GLY A 60 6.12 2.00 -5.97
N ASN A 61 6.93 1.71 -6.99
CA ASN A 61 7.87 2.67 -7.54
C ASN A 61 7.17 3.66 -8.50
N CYS A 62 7.89 4.69 -8.93
CA CYS A 62 7.35 5.72 -9.83
C CYS A 62 8.17 5.84 -11.13
N HIS A 63 8.90 4.80 -11.52
CA HIS A 63 9.84 4.86 -12.66
C HIS A 63 9.15 4.91 -14.03
N ASN A 64 7.89 4.46 -14.09
CA ASN A 64 7.14 4.37 -15.35
C ASN A 64 6.25 5.60 -15.61
N GLY A 65 6.80 6.79 -15.38
CA GLY A 65 6.09 8.05 -15.58
C GLY A 65 5.15 8.43 -14.45
N GLY A 66 5.37 7.88 -13.25
CA GLY A 66 4.66 8.26 -12.03
C GLY A 66 5.29 9.42 -11.28
N SER A 67 4.80 9.69 -10.06
CA SER A 67 5.28 10.75 -9.18
C SER A 67 5.27 10.29 -7.72
N PRO A 68 6.42 10.37 -7.00
CA PRO A 68 6.45 10.08 -5.57
C PRO A 68 5.54 11.02 -4.75
N ASP A 69 5.39 12.27 -5.16
CA ASP A 69 4.50 13.24 -4.52
C ASP A 69 3.03 12.82 -4.66
N ALA A 70 2.60 12.48 -5.87
CA ALA A 70 1.24 11.99 -6.11
C ALA A 70 1.00 10.66 -5.39
N LEU A 71 2.01 9.78 -5.27
CA LEU A 71 1.91 8.55 -4.51
C LEU A 71 1.71 8.82 -3.02
N TYR A 72 2.44 9.79 -2.44
CA TYR A 72 2.25 10.22 -1.06
C TYR A 72 0.81 10.69 -0.82
N GLU A 73 0.29 11.59 -1.66
CA GLU A 73 -1.07 12.09 -1.56
C GLU A 73 -2.10 10.95 -1.66
N THR A 74 -1.91 10.04 -2.61
CA THR A 74 -2.76 8.85 -2.76
C THR A 74 -2.75 7.97 -1.51
N ILE A 75 -1.59 7.66 -0.94
CA ILE A 75 -1.49 6.86 0.29
C ILE A 75 -2.18 7.58 1.45
N ALA A 76 -1.91 8.88 1.64
CA ALA A 76 -2.48 9.65 2.72
C ALA A 76 -4.01 9.80 2.63
N GLU A 77 -4.53 10.11 1.44
CA GLU A 77 -5.95 10.43 1.26
C GLU A 77 -6.84 9.21 1.04
N GLN A 78 -6.35 8.19 0.31
CA GLN A 78 -7.15 7.02 -0.06
C GLN A 78 -6.98 5.85 0.91
N PHE A 79 -5.76 5.57 1.39
CA PHE A 79 -5.49 4.34 2.15
C PHE A 79 -5.37 4.57 3.66
N HIS A 80 -4.73 5.67 4.09
CA HIS A 80 -4.68 6.01 5.53
C HIS A 80 -6.06 6.29 6.15
N THR A 81 -7.05 6.60 5.35
CA THR A 81 -8.42 6.87 5.81
C THR A 81 -9.29 5.63 5.94
N LEU A 82 -8.85 4.48 5.39
CA LEU A 82 -9.61 3.23 5.43
C LEU A 82 -9.62 2.61 6.83
N PRO A 83 -10.71 1.92 7.23
CA PRO A 83 -10.76 1.17 8.47
C PRO A 83 -9.71 0.06 8.55
N ASP A 84 -9.22 -0.24 9.76
CA ASP A 84 -8.17 -1.24 10.01
C ASP A 84 -8.51 -2.64 9.49
N GLY A 85 -9.79 -3.03 9.48
CA GLY A 85 -10.24 -4.35 9.02
C GLY A 85 -10.25 -4.54 7.50
N VAL A 86 -10.01 -3.49 6.70
CA VAL A 86 -10.01 -3.60 5.23
C VAL A 86 -8.82 -4.42 4.76
N LEU A 87 -9.07 -5.49 4.01
CA LEU A 87 -8.05 -6.37 3.47
C LEU A 87 -7.36 -5.74 2.25
N VAL A 88 -6.04 -5.95 2.13
CA VAL A 88 -5.21 -5.37 1.07
C VAL A 88 -4.79 -6.46 0.08
N TYR A 89 -5.17 -6.29 -1.19
CA TYR A 89 -4.83 -7.18 -2.30
C TYR A 89 -3.98 -6.44 -3.34
N PRO A 90 -2.65 -6.55 -3.28
CA PRO A 90 -1.75 -5.90 -4.22
C PRO A 90 -1.62 -6.67 -5.55
N GLY A 91 -1.00 -6.00 -6.55
CA GLY A 91 -0.68 -6.61 -7.84
C GLY A 91 0.44 -7.63 -7.80
N HIS A 92 1.35 -7.53 -6.82
CA HIS A 92 2.52 -8.41 -6.66
C HIS A 92 2.74 -8.73 -5.19
N ASP A 93 3.32 -9.91 -4.91
CA ASP A 93 3.79 -10.25 -3.57
C ASP A 93 5.26 -9.83 -3.39
N TYR A 94 5.46 -8.82 -2.56
CA TYR A 94 6.77 -8.34 -2.12
C TYR A 94 6.89 -8.31 -0.60
N LEU A 95 5.96 -8.96 0.13
CA LEU A 95 5.81 -8.82 1.58
C LEU A 95 7.13 -9.07 2.33
N ALA A 96 7.77 -10.22 2.12
CA ALA A 96 9.02 -10.54 2.84
C ALA A 96 10.14 -9.52 2.58
N ASN A 97 10.30 -9.10 1.31
CA ASN A 97 11.29 -8.11 0.92
C ASN A 97 10.98 -6.73 1.50
N ASN A 98 9.71 -6.32 1.53
CA ASN A 98 9.29 -5.05 2.10
C ASN A 98 9.43 -5.03 3.63
N LEU A 99 9.11 -6.13 4.32
CA LEU A 99 9.34 -6.26 5.77
C LEU A 99 10.84 -6.15 6.11
N ALA A 100 11.71 -6.76 5.31
CA ALA A 100 13.16 -6.63 5.48
C ALA A 100 13.62 -5.18 5.26
N PHE A 101 13.04 -4.45 4.31
CA PHE A 101 13.28 -3.02 4.14
C PHE A 101 12.84 -2.23 5.37
N THR A 102 11.65 -2.45 5.90
CA THR A 102 11.19 -1.81 7.15
C THR A 102 12.17 -2.06 8.29
N LEU A 103 12.60 -3.31 8.50
CA LEU A 103 13.55 -3.66 9.56
C LEU A 103 14.94 -3.06 9.36
N SER A 104 15.34 -2.71 8.15
CA SER A 104 16.58 -1.96 7.89
C SER A 104 16.54 -0.51 8.38
N LEU A 105 15.33 0.04 8.57
CA LEU A 105 15.06 1.41 9.00
C LEU A 105 14.59 1.49 10.46
N GLU A 106 13.81 0.52 10.89
CA GLU A 106 13.15 0.41 12.18
C GLU A 106 13.41 -0.98 12.78
N PRO A 107 14.66 -1.28 13.20
CA PRO A 107 15.05 -2.60 13.70
C PRO A 107 14.31 -3.02 14.98
N SER A 108 13.68 -2.11 15.72
CA SER A 108 12.86 -2.44 16.89
C SER A 108 11.42 -2.86 16.53
N ASN A 109 10.99 -2.81 15.26
CA ASN A 109 9.63 -3.13 14.87
C ASN A 109 9.30 -4.63 15.04
N GLU A 110 8.67 -4.98 16.17
CA GLU A 110 8.32 -6.36 16.51
C GLU A 110 7.21 -6.93 15.61
N ALA A 111 6.31 -6.08 15.08
CA ALA A 111 5.30 -6.52 14.14
C ALA A 111 5.95 -6.98 12.82
N ALA A 112 6.88 -6.20 12.27
CA ALA A 112 7.62 -6.58 11.07
C ALA A 112 8.42 -7.87 11.26
N LYS A 113 9.08 -8.05 12.42
CA LYS A 113 9.81 -9.30 12.75
C LYS A 113 8.86 -10.49 12.79
N SER A 114 7.74 -10.36 13.49
CA SER A 114 6.74 -11.43 13.63
C SER A 114 6.16 -11.84 12.27
N TRP A 115 5.84 -10.87 11.42
CA TRP A 115 5.33 -11.13 10.09
C TRP A 115 6.40 -11.77 9.18
N LEU A 116 7.66 -11.35 9.28
CA LEU A 116 8.75 -11.95 8.50
C LEU A 116 8.93 -13.44 8.83
N VAL A 117 8.88 -13.81 10.12
CA VAL A 117 8.89 -15.22 10.55
C VAL A 117 7.66 -15.97 10.04
N ARG A 118 6.47 -15.35 10.09
CA ARG A 118 5.22 -15.97 9.61
C ARG A 118 5.25 -16.30 8.12
N VAL A 119 5.92 -15.52 7.29
CA VAL A 119 5.98 -15.72 5.84
C VAL A 119 7.23 -16.48 5.39
N GLU A 120 8.13 -16.82 6.30
CA GLU A 120 9.31 -17.62 6.00
C GLU A 120 8.92 -18.99 5.43
N GLY A 121 9.43 -19.31 4.25
CA GLY A 121 9.14 -20.58 3.57
C GLY A 121 7.73 -20.72 2.98
N VAL A 122 6.89 -19.69 3.08
CA VAL A 122 5.57 -19.67 2.44
C VAL A 122 5.75 -19.46 0.93
N ASP A 123 5.14 -20.32 0.14
CA ASP A 123 5.02 -20.14 -1.32
C ASP A 123 3.76 -19.32 -1.61
N PRO A 124 3.88 -18.02 -1.96
CA PRO A 124 2.72 -17.17 -2.18
C PRO A 124 1.83 -17.61 -3.35
N GLY A 125 2.38 -18.39 -4.29
CA GLY A 125 1.62 -18.97 -5.38
C GLY A 125 0.66 -20.08 -4.94
N LYS A 126 0.89 -20.66 -3.74
CA LYS A 126 0.05 -21.73 -3.16
C LYS A 126 -0.78 -21.24 -1.99
N THR A 127 -0.22 -20.33 -1.19
CA THR A 127 -0.84 -19.80 0.01
C THR A 127 -0.69 -18.28 0.03
N PRO A 128 -1.60 -17.53 -0.61
CA PRO A 128 -1.54 -16.08 -0.59
C PRO A 128 -1.59 -15.55 0.83
N VAL A 129 -0.70 -14.62 1.15
CA VAL A 129 -0.70 -13.92 2.43
C VAL A 129 -1.39 -12.58 2.23
N VAL A 130 -2.46 -12.36 2.98
CA VAL A 130 -3.27 -11.13 2.91
C VAL A 130 -3.07 -10.34 4.20
N THR A 131 -2.78 -9.07 4.08
CA THR A 131 -2.70 -8.12 5.19
C THR A 131 -3.95 -7.26 5.24
N SER A 132 -4.14 -6.56 6.35
CA SER A 132 -5.17 -5.53 6.51
C SER A 132 -4.54 -4.14 6.57
N ILE A 133 -5.33 -3.09 6.44
CA ILE A 133 -4.88 -1.70 6.67
C ILE A 133 -4.33 -1.55 8.10
N GLY A 134 -4.94 -2.22 9.09
CA GLY A 134 -4.41 -2.27 10.45
C GLY A 134 -3.02 -2.89 10.53
N ASP A 135 -2.78 -3.99 9.81
CA ASP A 135 -1.45 -4.59 9.71
C ASP A 135 -0.45 -3.60 9.07
N GLU A 136 -0.84 -2.96 7.95
CA GLU A 136 0.02 -1.98 7.27
C GLU A 136 0.44 -0.83 8.20
N ARG A 137 -0.44 -0.34 9.07
CA ARG A 137 -0.10 0.68 10.08
C ARG A 137 0.96 0.21 11.07
N THR A 138 1.10 -1.10 11.31
CA THR A 138 2.05 -1.63 12.29
C THR A 138 3.45 -1.84 11.73
N PHE A 139 3.58 -2.16 10.44
CA PHE A 139 4.87 -2.56 9.88
C PHE A 139 5.25 -1.90 8.55
N ASN A 140 4.33 -1.24 7.84
CA ASN A 140 4.69 -0.60 6.58
C ASN A 140 5.39 0.74 6.84
N ALA A 141 6.67 0.85 6.48
CA ALA A 141 7.45 2.07 6.70
C ALA A 141 6.77 3.33 6.10
N PHE A 142 6.04 3.18 4.99
CA PHE A 142 5.31 4.28 4.34
C PHE A 142 3.99 4.67 5.05
N PHE A 143 3.56 3.90 6.06
CA PHE A 143 2.46 4.22 6.96
C PHE A 143 2.95 4.71 8.34
N ARG A 144 4.26 4.69 8.61
CA ARG A 144 4.89 4.96 9.90
C ARG A 144 5.85 6.14 9.83
N LEU A 145 5.42 7.20 9.14
CA LEU A 145 6.25 8.36 8.83
C LEU A 145 6.66 9.16 10.08
N ASP A 146 5.92 9.02 11.18
CA ASP A 146 6.17 9.59 12.50
C ASP A 146 7.13 8.76 13.37
N SER A 147 7.57 7.57 12.90
CA SER A 147 8.51 6.73 13.64
C SER A 147 9.87 7.42 13.79
N GLY A 148 10.30 7.64 15.04
CA GLY A 148 11.59 8.25 15.32
C GLY A 148 12.79 7.44 14.80
N GLU A 149 12.70 6.09 14.76
CA GLU A 149 13.75 5.26 14.17
C GLU A 149 13.84 5.44 12.65
N ILE A 150 12.69 5.50 11.97
CA ILE A 150 12.64 5.73 10.52
C ILE A 150 13.22 7.12 10.21
N GLN A 151 12.76 8.16 10.90
CA GLN A 151 13.27 9.52 10.72
C GLN A 151 14.78 9.62 10.99
N ALA A 152 15.26 9.00 12.07
CA ALA A 152 16.68 8.96 12.40
C ALA A 152 17.50 8.21 11.33
N SER A 153 16.98 7.10 10.79
CA SER A 153 17.66 6.32 9.73
C SER A 153 17.77 7.05 8.40
N LEU A 154 17.00 8.11 8.24
CA LEU A 154 16.96 8.99 7.06
C LEU A 154 17.65 10.34 7.29
N ASP A 155 18.15 10.61 8.51
CA ASP A 155 18.64 11.93 8.94
C ASP A 155 17.58 13.04 8.81
N LEU A 156 16.31 12.70 9.07
CA LEU A 156 15.14 13.57 8.89
C LEU A 156 14.31 13.72 10.18
N MET A 157 14.98 13.96 11.31
CA MET A 157 14.31 14.23 12.57
C MET A 157 13.44 15.51 12.46
N GLU A 158 12.20 15.42 12.94
CA GLU A 158 11.22 16.51 12.90
C GLU A 158 10.78 16.97 11.48
N ALA A 159 11.09 16.18 10.44
CA ALA A 159 10.63 16.45 9.09
C ALA A 159 9.11 16.15 8.95
N SER A 160 8.49 16.77 7.96
CA SER A 160 7.09 16.48 7.62
C SER A 160 6.94 15.06 7.08
N ASP A 161 5.74 14.47 7.24
CA ASP A 161 5.40 13.15 6.69
C ASP A 161 5.73 13.05 5.20
N ARG A 162 5.48 14.11 4.43
CA ARG A 162 5.79 14.16 3.01
C ARG A 162 7.29 14.04 2.75
N GLU A 163 8.14 14.75 3.49
CA GLU A 163 9.60 14.69 3.34
C GLU A 163 10.12 13.29 3.69
N VAL A 164 9.63 12.68 4.77
CA VAL A 164 9.96 11.32 5.17
C VAL A 164 9.54 10.31 4.10
N PHE A 165 8.30 10.42 3.57
CA PHE A 165 7.81 9.54 2.51
C PHE A 165 8.67 9.61 1.24
N LEU A 166 9.02 10.81 0.79
CA LEU A 166 9.84 11.01 -0.40
C LEU A 166 11.25 10.42 -0.23
N ALA A 167 11.85 10.61 0.96
CA ALA A 167 13.15 10.02 1.29
C ALA A 167 13.10 8.48 1.35
N LEU A 168 12.05 7.91 1.95
CA LEU A 168 11.78 6.47 1.94
C LEU A 168 11.68 5.94 0.51
N ARG A 169 10.92 6.62 -0.35
CA ARG A 169 10.75 6.20 -1.75
C ARG A 169 12.08 6.25 -2.51
N ALA A 170 12.87 7.31 -2.32
CA ALA A 170 14.20 7.42 -2.91
C ALA A 170 15.13 6.30 -2.41
N LYS A 171 15.18 6.05 -1.09
CA LYS A 171 16.01 5.00 -0.48
C LYS A 171 15.61 3.61 -0.99
N ARG A 172 14.29 3.33 -1.08
CA ARG A 172 13.76 2.03 -1.54
C ARG A 172 14.09 1.72 -3.01
N ASN A 173 14.36 2.74 -3.82
CA ASN A 173 14.78 2.56 -5.22
C ASN A 173 16.20 1.97 -5.36
N HIS A 174 17.01 2.04 -4.32
CA HIS A 174 18.42 1.63 -4.30
C HIS A 174 18.72 0.50 -3.29
N TRP A 175 17.68 0.00 -2.64
CA TRP A 175 17.76 -1.05 -1.62
C TRP A 175 17.64 -2.48 -2.17
#